data_28bbb1564a439fee660dc46cf9fdd10d
#
_entry.id   28bbb1564a439fee660dc46cf9fdd10d
#
_cell.length_a   1.000
_cell.length_b   1.000
_cell.length_c   1.000
_cell.angle_alpha   90.00
_cell.angle_beta   90.00
_cell.angle_gamma   90.00
#
_symmetry.space_group_name_H-M   'P 1'
#
loop_
_entity.id
_entity.type
_entity.pdbx_description
1 polymer ?
#
loop_
_entity_poly.entity_id
_entity_poly.type
_entity_poly.pdbx_seq_one_letter_code
_entity_poly.pdbx_strand_id
1 'polypeptide(L)'
;MPAWYLDAKFGIFIHWGVYAVPAWGAPKQYSEWYWYRIQENEGRNAWREFHDRVYGQGFEYKDFAPQFKAELYDPDQWADIFERSGARYVVPTSKHHDGYAIWPSAEASRAWGRAWNSMEVGPKRDLLGELAVATRKRGLKFGFYYSLYEWFNPLWLKDRPRYVREHMIPQFKDVVTRYQPSIIFADGEWDMPSADWRSEELLAWLFNESACREEVVVNDRWGKESRHRHGGYFTTEYAAGMKDASHPWEESRGMAHSYGYNRAERIDEYKSARELILVLVDLVSRGGNFLLDIGPAGDGTIPPIMEQRLLEIGDWLRVNGEAIYGTRHAGRNSQWSEGKRPGQEFGEFMVKYDLMSQVGQKPRDGMAVQQAFFTRKPDALYAIVPGWPGEVLELRHVRVPADARVSMLGVAGALKHRLDGTTLRVEVPRLNPDEAPCRHAFAFKITGAE
;
A
#
# COMPACT_ATOMS: atom_id res chain seq x y z
N MET A 1 -2.68 16.87 9.45
CA MET A 1 -2.00 15.61 9.03
C MET A 1 -0.61 15.61 9.64
N PRO A 2 -0.22 14.63 10.46
CA PRO A 2 1.12 14.51 11.02
C PRO A 2 2.21 14.44 9.95
N ALA A 3 3.35 15.12 10.19
CA ALA A 3 4.44 15.20 9.22
C ALA A 3 5.01 13.83 8.84
N TRP A 4 5.08 12.90 9.81
CA TRP A 4 5.61 11.57 9.57
C TRP A 4 4.92 10.84 8.40
N TYR A 5 3.59 10.98 8.26
CA TYR A 5 2.82 10.32 7.20
C TYR A 5 3.13 10.93 5.83
N LEU A 6 3.22 12.27 5.76
CA LEU A 6 3.59 12.98 4.53
C LEU A 6 5.02 12.69 4.08
N ASP A 7 5.90 12.31 5.01
CA ASP A 7 7.32 12.05 4.76
C ASP A 7 7.60 10.57 4.47
N ALA A 8 6.74 9.67 4.95
CA ALA A 8 6.94 8.22 4.89
C ALA A 8 6.96 7.64 3.46
N LYS A 9 6.05 8.04 2.59
CA LYS A 9 5.92 7.71 1.16
C LYS A 9 5.71 6.24 0.80
N PHE A 10 6.22 5.29 1.59
CA PHE A 10 6.14 3.87 1.30
C PHE A 10 5.81 3.07 2.56
N GLY A 11 4.75 2.27 2.49
CA GLY A 11 4.28 1.36 3.53
C GLY A 11 3.99 -0.03 2.99
N ILE A 12 3.89 -0.99 3.92
CA ILE A 12 3.49 -2.37 3.62
C ILE A 12 2.08 -2.61 4.13
N PHE A 13 1.20 -3.05 3.25
CA PHE A 13 -0.10 -3.60 3.58
C PHE A 13 0.03 -5.11 3.75
N ILE A 14 -0.76 -5.73 4.64
CA ILE A 14 -0.72 -7.17 4.83
C ILE A 14 -2.14 -7.71 4.91
N HIS A 15 -2.55 -8.48 3.91
CA HIS A 15 -3.82 -9.21 3.96
C HIS A 15 -3.57 -10.64 4.41
N TRP A 16 -3.88 -10.92 5.69
CA TRP A 16 -3.63 -12.22 6.31
C TRP A 16 -4.70 -12.58 7.33
N GLY A 17 -5.19 -13.80 7.28
CA GLY A 17 -6.26 -14.31 8.12
C GLY A 17 -6.70 -15.72 7.71
N VAL A 18 -7.89 -16.12 8.11
CA VAL A 18 -8.44 -17.47 7.80
C VAL A 18 -8.50 -17.76 6.30
N TYR A 19 -8.75 -16.76 5.47
CA TYR A 19 -8.76 -16.89 4.01
C TYR A 19 -7.41 -17.29 3.40
N ALA A 20 -6.32 -17.14 4.14
CA ALA A 20 -4.99 -17.61 3.74
C ALA A 20 -4.84 -19.14 3.83
N VAL A 21 -5.79 -19.86 4.43
CA VAL A 21 -5.81 -21.32 4.47
C VAL A 21 -6.23 -21.90 3.11
N PRO A 22 -7.43 -21.58 2.57
CA PRO A 22 -7.74 -21.97 1.20
C PRO A 22 -6.82 -21.27 0.20
N ALA A 23 -6.41 -20.04 0.45
CA ALA A 23 -5.49 -19.26 -0.36
C ALA A 23 -5.82 -19.35 -1.85
N TRP A 24 -7.09 -19.20 -2.22
CA TRP A 24 -7.55 -19.42 -3.59
C TRP A 24 -8.57 -18.35 -4.00
N GLY A 25 -8.39 -17.84 -5.18
CA GLY A 25 -9.33 -17.01 -5.90
C GLY A 25 -9.38 -17.41 -7.36
N ALA A 26 -10.52 -17.23 -8.02
CA ALA A 26 -10.61 -17.36 -9.46
C ALA A 26 -9.64 -16.36 -10.14
N PRO A 27 -9.21 -16.57 -11.38
CA PRO A 27 -8.25 -15.69 -12.06
C PRO A 27 -8.62 -14.21 -11.96
N LYS A 28 -7.67 -13.39 -11.52
CA LYS A 28 -7.81 -11.94 -11.32
C LYS A 28 -8.87 -11.53 -10.28
N GLN A 29 -9.15 -12.41 -9.33
CA GLN A 29 -10.10 -12.17 -8.24
C GLN A 29 -9.38 -12.18 -6.90
N TYR A 30 -9.97 -11.54 -5.90
CA TYR A 30 -9.43 -11.40 -4.54
C TYR A 30 -9.66 -12.64 -3.70
N SER A 31 -8.59 -13.32 -3.28
CA SER A 31 -8.69 -14.55 -2.47
C SER A 31 -9.23 -14.30 -1.06
N GLU A 32 -9.04 -13.11 -0.50
CA GLU A 32 -9.58 -12.72 0.80
C GLU A 32 -11.10 -12.60 0.82
N TRP A 33 -11.73 -12.55 -0.35
CA TRP A 33 -13.19 -12.59 -0.52
C TRP A 33 -13.75 -14.03 -0.59
N TYR A 34 -12.94 -15.05 -0.33
CA TYR A 34 -13.30 -16.47 -0.48
C TYR A 34 -14.65 -16.82 0.13
N TRP A 35 -14.88 -16.44 1.41
CA TRP A 35 -16.14 -16.77 2.08
C TRP A 35 -17.35 -16.14 1.40
N TYR A 36 -17.27 -14.88 1.05
CA TYR A 36 -18.34 -14.17 0.35
C TYR A 36 -18.64 -14.84 -1.00
N ARG A 37 -17.61 -15.12 -1.78
CA ARG A 37 -17.74 -15.68 -3.12
C ARG A 37 -18.35 -17.09 -3.14
N ILE A 38 -18.05 -17.96 -2.20
CA ILE A 38 -18.67 -19.28 -2.13
C ILE A 38 -20.18 -19.23 -1.79
N GLN A 39 -20.69 -18.11 -1.32
CA GLN A 39 -22.12 -17.89 -1.04
C GLN A 39 -22.87 -17.16 -2.17
N GLU A 40 -22.15 -16.50 -3.09
CA GLU A 40 -22.76 -15.78 -4.20
C GLU A 40 -23.55 -16.71 -5.12
N ASN A 41 -24.61 -16.17 -5.76
CA ASN A 41 -25.48 -16.90 -6.67
C ASN A 41 -26.04 -18.21 -6.06
N GLU A 42 -26.40 -18.15 -4.78
CA GLU A 42 -26.88 -19.32 -4.03
C GLU A 42 -25.89 -20.49 -4.03
N GLY A 43 -24.59 -20.19 -4.08
CA GLY A 43 -23.53 -21.18 -4.13
C GLY A 43 -23.35 -21.87 -5.50
N ARG A 44 -23.88 -21.29 -6.58
CA ARG A 44 -23.73 -21.82 -7.94
C ARG A 44 -22.67 -21.05 -8.72
N ASN A 45 -21.40 -21.26 -8.40
CA ASN A 45 -20.28 -20.54 -9.03
C ASN A 45 -18.99 -21.36 -8.94
N ALA A 46 -17.97 -20.92 -9.68
CA ALA A 46 -16.67 -21.58 -9.73
C ALA A 46 -15.96 -21.67 -8.36
N TRP A 47 -16.23 -20.75 -7.44
CA TRP A 47 -15.67 -20.75 -6.09
C TRP A 47 -16.25 -21.88 -5.26
N ARG A 48 -17.56 -22.08 -5.34
CA ARG A 48 -18.25 -23.17 -4.65
C ARG A 48 -17.88 -24.52 -5.26
N GLU A 49 -17.75 -24.61 -6.58
CA GLU A 49 -17.28 -25.82 -7.27
C GLU A 49 -15.87 -26.19 -6.82
N PHE A 50 -14.96 -25.22 -6.72
CA PHE A 50 -13.62 -25.44 -6.18
C PHE A 50 -13.68 -25.91 -4.72
N HIS A 51 -14.48 -25.24 -3.88
CA HIS A 51 -14.62 -25.55 -2.47
C HIS A 51 -15.10 -26.99 -2.26
N ASP A 52 -16.20 -27.36 -2.91
CA ASP A 52 -16.82 -28.68 -2.78
C ASP A 52 -15.90 -29.80 -3.27
N ARG A 53 -15.17 -29.56 -4.35
CA ARG A 53 -14.20 -30.52 -4.89
C ARG A 53 -13.00 -30.74 -3.97
N VAL A 54 -12.49 -29.69 -3.33
CA VAL A 54 -11.24 -29.76 -2.55
C VAL A 54 -11.50 -30.11 -1.09
N TYR A 55 -12.57 -29.55 -0.51
CA TYR A 55 -12.84 -29.68 0.92
C TYR A 55 -14.10 -30.53 1.22
N GLY A 56 -14.98 -30.69 0.25
CA GLY A 56 -16.27 -31.38 0.39
C GLY A 56 -17.43 -30.44 0.73
N GLN A 57 -18.64 -30.86 0.33
CA GLN A 57 -19.86 -30.02 0.46
C GLN A 57 -20.24 -29.69 1.92
N GLY A 58 -19.84 -30.55 2.87
CA GLY A 58 -20.13 -30.33 4.29
C GLY A 58 -19.11 -29.48 5.02
N PHE A 59 -18.01 -29.07 4.38
CA PHE A 59 -16.97 -28.21 4.95
C PHE A 59 -17.42 -26.76 4.88
N GLU A 60 -17.36 -26.06 5.99
CA GLU A 60 -17.76 -24.64 6.06
C GLU A 60 -16.55 -23.73 6.25
N TYR A 61 -16.68 -22.45 5.92
CA TYR A 61 -15.58 -21.49 6.09
C TYR A 61 -15.00 -21.46 7.52
N LYS A 62 -15.85 -21.61 8.52
CA LYS A 62 -15.42 -21.66 9.93
C LYS A 62 -14.44 -22.78 10.23
N ASP A 63 -14.48 -23.86 9.44
CA ASP A 63 -13.63 -25.04 9.63
C ASP A 63 -12.19 -24.82 9.16
N PHE A 64 -11.93 -23.70 8.46
CA PHE A 64 -10.58 -23.25 8.18
C PHE A 64 -9.92 -22.59 9.40
N ALA A 65 -10.68 -22.01 10.34
CA ALA A 65 -10.09 -21.29 11.46
C ALA A 65 -9.15 -22.15 12.34
N PRO A 66 -9.46 -23.43 12.67
CA PRO A 66 -8.51 -24.31 13.36
C PRO A 66 -7.28 -24.67 12.53
N GLN A 67 -7.34 -24.52 11.19
CA GLN A 67 -6.25 -24.83 10.27
C GLN A 67 -5.35 -23.61 9.99
N PHE A 68 -5.80 -22.42 10.32
CA PHE A 68 -4.97 -21.21 10.31
C PHE A 68 -4.05 -21.25 11.52
N LYS A 69 -2.85 -21.80 11.39
CA LYS A 69 -1.96 -22.11 12.50
C LYS A 69 -0.81 -21.10 12.67
N ALA A 70 -0.42 -20.43 11.61
CA ALA A 70 0.70 -19.48 11.63
C ALA A 70 1.98 -20.07 12.27
N GLU A 71 2.25 -21.35 12.06
CA GLU A 71 3.32 -22.10 12.73
C GLU A 71 4.73 -21.64 12.35
N LEU A 72 4.88 -21.00 11.18
CA LEU A 72 6.13 -20.43 10.69
C LEU A 72 6.15 -18.89 10.79
N TYR A 73 5.13 -18.30 11.42
CA TYR A 73 5.10 -16.86 11.63
C TYR A 73 6.16 -16.41 12.62
N ASP A 74 7.11 -15.66 12.12
CA ASP A 74 8.15 -14.96 12.89
C ASP A 74 8.02 -13.45 12.69
N PRO A 75 7.48 -12.71 13.68
CA PRO A 75 7.28 -11.27 13.57
C PRO A 75 8.57 -10.47 13.46
N ASP A 76 9.68 -10.94 14.06
CA ASP A 76 10.99 -10.28 13.95
C ASP A 76 11.57 -10.45 12.52
N GLN A 77 11.38 -11.61 11.89
CA GLN A 77 11.75 -11.84 10.49
C GLN A 77 10.91 -10.97 9.54
N TRP A 78 9.60 -10.91 9.75
CA TRP A 78 8.74 -10.03 8.95
C TRP A 78 9.18 -8.57 9.06
N ALA A 79 9.40 -8.09 10.28
CA ALA A 79 9.84 -6.72 10.52
C ALA A 79 11.22 -6.42 9.91
N ASP A 80 12.14 -7.41 9.87
CA ASP A 80 13.42 -7.30 9.17
C ASP A 80 13.23 -7.10 7.66
N ILE A 81 12.39 -7.91 7.03
CA ILE A 81 12.06 -7.80 5.60
C ILE A 81 11.45 -6.42 5.31
N PHE A 82 10.53 -5.95 6.15
CA PHE A 82 9.87 -4.65 5.95
C PHE A 82 10.83 -3.47 6.12
N GLU A 83 11.69 -3.48 7.12
CA GLU A 83 12.75 -2.47 7.28
C GLU A 83 13.69 -2.48 6.07
N ARG A 84 14.16 -3.64 5.66
CA ARG A 84 15.06 -3.81 4.51
C ARG A 84 14.40 -3.44 3.18
N SER A 85 13.09 -3.55 3.06
CA SER A 85 12.33 -3.08 1.89
C SER A 85 12.32 -1.56 1.77
N GLY A 86 12.70 -0.84 2.82
CA GLY A 86 12.64 0.62 2.91
C GLY A 86 11.26 1.16 3.32
N ALA A 87 10.32 0.31 3.70
CA ALA A 87 9.04 0.76 4.22
C ALA A 87 9.21 1.61 5.49
N ARG A 88 8.27 2.49 5.75
CA ARG A 88 8.23 3.38 6.92
C ARG A 88 7.08 3.06 7.86
N TYR A 89 6.09 2.35 7.39
CA TYR A 89 4.93 1.92 8.17
C TYR A 89 4.38 0.60 7.66
N VAL A 90 3.64 -0.08 8.52
CA VAL A 90 3.06 -1.41 8.26
C VAL A 90 1.61 -1.42 8.70
N VAL A 91 0.73 -1.98 7.87
CA VAL A 91 -0.73 -1.99 8.07
C VAL A 91 -1.27 -3.42 7.85
N PRO A 92 -1.18 -4.33 8.83
CA PRO A 92 -1.84 -5.64 8.74
C PRO A 92 -3.36 -5.54 8.86
N THR A 93 -4.09 -6.45 8.25
CA THR A 93 -5.51 -6.65 8.50
C THR A 93 -5.71 -7.16 9.93
N SER A 94 -6.17 -6.29 10.85
CA SER A 94 -6.53 -6.74 12.20
C SER A 94 -7.69 -7.73 12.14
N LYS A 95 -8.71 -7.43 11.35
CA LYS A 95 -9.74 -8.34 10.84
C LYS A 95 -10.17 -7.91 9.45
N HIS A 96 -10.51 -8.84 8.58
CA HIS A 96 -11.16 -8.58 7.31
C HIS A 96 -12.69 -8.69 7.44
N HIS A 97 -13.43 -8.64 6.34
CA HIS A 97 -14.90 -8.72 6.32
C HIS A 97 -15.46 -10.06 6.80
N ASP A 98 -14.62 -11.09 6.95
CA ASP A 98 -14.98 -12.38 7.55
C ASP A 98 -15.10 -12.30 9.09
N GLY A 99 -14.66 -11.20 9.69
CA GLY A 99 -14.76 -10.92 11.10
C GLY A 99 -13.79 -11.70 11.99
N TYR A 100 -12.88 -12.52 11.44
CA TYR A 100 -11.88 -13.22 12.23
C TYR A 100 -10.79 -12.25 12.70
N ALA A 101 -10.68 -12.07 14.00
CA ALA A 101 -9.72 -11.16 14.60
C ALA A 101 -8.37 -11.84 14.83
N ILE A 102 -7.27 -11.25 14.33
CA ILE A 102 -5.92 -11.78 14.57
C ILE A 102 -5.30 -11.28 15.89
N TRP A 103 -6.14 -10.83 16.83
CA TRP A 103 -5.78 -10.42 18.20
C TRP A 103 -6.80 -10.97 19.20
N PRO A 104 -6.54 -10.92 20.53
CA PRO A 104 -7.47 -11.42 21.55
C PRO A 104 -8.72 -10.54 21.69
N SER A 105 -9.64 -10.64 20.73
CA SER A 105 -10.92 -9.91 20.69
C SER A 105 -12.04 -10.74 21.29
N ALA A 106 -12.44 -10.42 22.52
CA ALA A 106 -13.61 -11.01 23.15
C ALA A 106 -14.92 -10.62 22.44
N GLU A 107 -14.95 -9.43 21.81
CA GLU A 107 -16.07 -8.93 21.03
C GLU A 107 -16.36 -9.83 19.82
N ALA A 108 -15.29 -10.29 19.13
CA ALA A 108 -15.43 -11.19 17.98
C ALA A 108 -16.15 -12.48 18.43
N SER A 109 -15.63 -13.19 19.39
CA SER A 109 -16.21 -14.47 19.85
C SER A 109 -17.63 -14.31 20.39
N ARG A 110 -17.91 -13.22 21.11
CA ARG A 110 -19.26 -12.91 21.62
C ARG A 110 -20.26 -12.68 20.48
N ALA A 111 -19.92 -11.86 19.48
CA ALA A 111 -20.83 -11.52 18.39
C ALA A 111 -21.08 -12.71 17.44
N TRP A 112 -20.09 -13.56 17.25
CA TRP A 112 -20.20 -14.76 16.42
C TRP A 112 -20.79 -15.97 17.16
N GLY A 113 -20.89 -15.92 18.51
CA GLY A 113 -21.36 -17.03 19.32
C GLY A 113 -20.45 -18.27 19.27
N ARG A 114 -19.18 -18.07 18.91
CA ARG A 114 -18.12 -19.09 18.80
C ARG A 114 -16.75 -18.45 18.92
N ALA A 115 -15.71 -19.24 19.17
CA ALA A 115 -14.34 -18.78 19.08
C ALA A 115 -14.06 -18.22 17.67
N TRP A 116 -13.75 -16.91 17.57
CA TRP A 116 -13.53 -16.24 16.29
C TRP A 116 -12.40 -15.21 16.37
N ASN A 117 -11.34 -15.56 17.08
CA ASN A 117 -10.10 -14.80 17.16
C ASN A 117 -8.89 -15.73 17.30
N SER A 118 -7.71 -15.22 17.01
CA SER A 118 -6.46 -15.99 16.96
C SER A 118 -5.99 -16.57 18.29
N MET A 119 -6.49 -16.05 19.43
CA MET A 119 -6.19 -16.61 20.75
C MET A 119 -7.06 -17.82 21.09
N GLU A 120 -8.30 -17.85 20.61
CA GLU A 120 -9.28 -18.87 20.99
C GLU A 120 -9.38 -20.01 19.97
N VAL A 121 -9.09 -19.73 18.69
CA VAL A 121 -9.06 -20.75 17.62
C VAL A 121 -7.94 -20.45 16.62
N GLY A 122 -7.29 -21.47 16.12
CA GLY A 122 -6.16 -21.32 15.19
C GLY A 122 -4.82 -21.20 15.93
N PRO A 123 -4.03 -20.11 15.73
CA PRO A 123 -2.65 -20.01 16.18
C PRO A 123 -2.43 -20.03 17.69
N LYS A 124 -3.44 -19.65 18.47
CA LYS A 124 -3.32 -19.41 19.93
C LYS A 124 -2.30 -18.33 20.29
N ARG A 125 -2.20 -17.31 19.45
CA ARG A 125 -1.22 -16.22 19.56
C ARG A 125 -1.90 -14.87 19.27
N ASP A 126 -1.36 -13.81 19.87
CA ASP A 126 -1.67 -12.42 19.53
C ASP A 126 -0.81 -11.96 18.35
N LEU A 127 -1.19 -12.38 17.14
CA LEU A 127 -0.41 -12.12 15.93
C LEU A 127 -0.24 -10.62 15.67
N LEU A 128 -1.27 -9.83 15.96
CA LEU A 128 -1.25 -8.38 15.75
C LEU A 128 -0.31 -7.68 16.74
N GLY A 129 -0.39 -8.05 18.01
CA GLY A 129 0.46 -7.48 19.08
C GLY A 129 1.92 -7.85 18.90
N GLU A 130 2.22 -9.10 18.53
CA GLU A 130 3.58 -9.54 18.25
C GLU A 130 4.19 -8.74 17.09
N LEU A 131 3.44 -8.52 16.01
CA LEU A 131 3.91 -7.69 14.88
C LEU A 131 4.09 -6.22 15.28
N ALA A 132 3.19 -5.68 16.08
CA ALA A 132 3.29 -4.30 16.56
C ALA A 132 4.58 -4.06 17.36
N VAL A 133 4.97 -5.02 18.20
CA VAL A 133 6.23 -4.97 18.96
C VAL A 133 7.43 -5.06 18.03
N ALA A 134 7.45 -6.04 17.13
CA ALA A 134 8.57 -6.29 16.22
C ALA A 134 8.83 -5.11 15.27
N THR A 135 7.78 -4.55 14.68
CA THR A 135 7.89 -3.41 13.74
C THR A 135 8.38 -2.15 14.44
N ARG A 136 7.85 -1.83 15.64
CA ARG A 136 8.31 -0.67 16.41
C ARG A 136 9.76 -0.78 16.87
N LYS A 137 10.22 -1.98 17.23
CA LYS A 137 11.62 -2.24 17.59
C LYS A 137 12.59 -1.88 16.44
N ARG A 138 12.11 -1.91 15.20
CA ARG A 138 12.86 -1.52 13.99
C ARG A 138 12.56 -0.10 13.50
N GLY A 139 11.87 0.71 14.31
CA GLY A 139 11.55 2.11 13.99
C GLY A 139 10.46 2.29 12.93
N LEU A 140 9.74 1.24 12.57
CA LEU A 140 8.60 1.32 11.67
C LEU A 140 7.36 1.80 12.43
N LYS A 141 6.56 2.66 11.80
CA LYS A 141 5.25 3.02 12.31
C LYS A 141 4.30 1.83 12.12
N PHE A 142 3.57 1.50 13.18
CA PHE A 142 2.60 0.41 13.16
C PHE A 142 1.18 0.95 13.07
N GLY A 143 0.37 0.35 12.22
CA GLY A 143 -1.05 0.57 12.15
C GLY A 143 -1.80 -0.72 11.85
N PHE A 144 -3.05 -0.59 11.46
CA PHE A 144 -3.84 -1.74 11.03
C PHE A 144 -4.97 -1.33 10.08
N TYR A 145 -5.40 -2.29 9.27
CA TYR A 145 -6.67 -2.27 8.56
C TYR A 145 -7.78 -2.79 9.47
N TYR A 146 -8.95 -2.19 9.40
CA TYR A 146 -10.13 -2.60 10.16
C TYR A 146 -11.38 -2.54 9.29
N SER A 147 -12.05 -3.68 9.08
CA SER A 147 -13.36 -3.73 8.44
C SER A 147 -14.44 -3.26 9.39
N LEU A 148 -15.22 -2.25 8.99
CA LEU A 148 -16.34 -1.74 9.77
C LEU A 148 -17.46 -2.78 9.87
N TYR A 149 -17.74 -3.51 8.81
CA TYR A 149 -18.77 -4.55 8.80
C TYR A 149 -18.17 -5.97 8.72
N GLU A 150 -19.00 -6.96 8.92
CA GLU A 150 -18.66 -8.37 8.83
C GLU A 150 -19.76 -9.10 8.06
N TRP A 151 -19.44 -9.66 6.89
CA TRP A 151 -20.41 -10.20 5.92
C TRP A 151 -21.56 -11.02 6.52
N PHE A 152 -21.20 -11.99 7.39
CA PHE A 152 -22.12 -12.99 7.91
C PHE A 152 -22.22 -12.98 9.43
N ASN A 153 -21.80 -11.89 10.08
CA ASN A 153 -21.98 -11.73 11.51
C ASN A 153 -23.47 -11.74 11.86
N PRO A 154 -23.92 -12.62 12.77
CA PRO A 154 -25.35 -12.74 13.10
C PRO A 154 -25.98 -11.43 13.55
N LEU A 155 -25.23 -10.59 14.25
CA LEU A 155 -25.72 -9.30 14.72
C LEU A 155 -25.83 -8.28 13.59
N TRP A 156 -24.85 -8.25 12.67
CA TRP A 156 -24.89 -7.43 11.46
C TRP A 156 -26.09 -7.73 10.58
N LEU A 157 -26.36 -9.01 10.36
CA LEU A 157 -27.48 -9.47 9.53
C LEU A 157 -28.83 -9.17 10.15
N LYS A 158 -28.93 -9.16 11.50
CA LYS A 158 -30.18 -9.03 12.23
C LYS A 158 -30.51 -7.59 12.66
N ASP A 159 -29.51 -6.84 13.12
CA ASP A 159 -29.67 -5.54 13.78
C ASP A 159 -28.40 -4.71 13.64
N ARG A 160 -28.26 -3.99 12.52
CA ARG A 160 -27.08 -3.17 12.21
C ARG A 160 -26.80 -2.08 13.27
N PRO A 161 -27.80 -1.30 13.74
CA PRO A 161 -27.55 -0.33 14.81
C PRO A 161 -27.00 -0.96 16.09
N ARG A 162 -27.47 -2.15 16.43
CA ARG A 162 -26.97 -2.89 17.59
C ARG A 162 -25.54 -3.44 17.32
N TYR A 163 -25.26 -3.93 16.12
CA TYR A 163 -23.93 -4.33 15.70
C TYR A 163 -22.92 -3.18 15.90
N VAL A 164 -23.27 -1.97 15.46
CA VAL A 164 -22.41 -0.80 15.60
C VAL A 164 -22.15 -0.49 17.08
N ARG A 165 -23.17 -0.43 17.91
CA ARG A 165 -23.05 -0.03 19.34
C ARG A 165 -22.41 -1.09 20.22
N GLU A 166 -22.73 -2.37 20.00
CA GLU A 166 -22.39 -3.45 20.94
C GLU A 166 -21.21 -4.31 20.47
N HIS A 167 -20.84 -4.21 19.19
CA HIS A 167 -19.73 -4.99 18.64
C HIS A 167 -18.67 -4.08 17.99
N MET A 168 -18.98 -3.36 16.93
CA MET A 168 -17.99 -2.63 16.11
C MET A 168 -17.25 -1.56 16.94
N ILE A 169 -17.96 -0.65 17.59
CA ILE A 169 -17.35 0.42 18.40
C ILE A 169 -16.53 -0.12 19.57
N PRO A 170 -17.04 -1.03 20.42
CA PRO A 170 -16.22 -1.61 21.48
C PRO A 170 -14.98 -2.33 20.98
N GLN A 171 -15.10 -3.12 19.91
CA GLN A 171 -14.00 -3.85 19.32
C GLN A 171 -12.94 -2.91 18.71
N PHE A 172 -13.37 -1.85 18.03
CA PHE A 172 -12.45 -0.83 17.49
C PHE A 172 -11.70 -0.13 18.63
N LYS A 173 -12.40 0.25 19.68
CA LYS A 173 -11.77 0.88 20.86
C LYS A 173 -10.78 -0.08 21.57
N ASP A 174 -11.09 -1.37 21.64
CA ASP A 174 -10.19 -2.38 22.22
C ASP A 174 -8.88 -2.48 21.40
N VAL A 175 -8.95 -2.66 20.07
CA VAL A 175 -7.75 -2.78 19.22
C VAL A 175 -6.90 -1.50 19.22
N VAL A 176 -7.52 -0.32 19.19
CA VAL A 176 -6.82 0.97 19.30
C VAL A 176 -6.12 1.12 20.66
N THR A 177 -6.82 0.82 21.75
CA THR A 177 -6.27 0.95 23.10
C THR A 177 -5.09 0.00 23.33
N ARG A 178 -5.18 -1.24 22.84
CA ARG A 178 -4.11 -2.25 22.97
C ARG A 178 -2.85 -1.86 22.20
N TYR A 179 -3.02 -1.46 20.95
CA TYR A 179 -1.87 -1.36 20.04
C TYR A 179 -1.47 0.05 19.65
N GLN A 180 -2.25 1.06 20.02
CA GLN A 180 -1.92 2.49 19.82
C GLN A 180 -1.37 2.76 18.41
N PRO A 181 -2.17 2.57 17.35
CA PRO A 181 -1.70 2.64 15.98
C PRO A 181 -1.31 4.07 15.58
N SER A 182 -0.31 4.19 14.68
CA SER A 182 0.01 5.44 14.00
C SER A 182 -0.84 5.68 12.75
N ILE A 183 -1.42 4.60 12.19
CA ILE A 183 -2.30 4.67 11.01
C ILE A 183 -3.42 3.64 11.13
N ILE A 184 -4.64 4.04 10.76
CA ILE A 184 -5.81 3.16 10.67
C ILE A 184 -6.37 3.24 9.26
N PHE A 185 -6.44 2.10 8.59
CA PHE A 185 -7.09 1.93 7.31
C PHE A 185 -8.46 1.29 7.56
N ALA A 186 -9.53 2.09 7.60
CA ALA A 186 -10.90 1.60 7.67
C ALA A 186 -11.37 1.10 6.31
N ASP A 187 -12.31 0.16 6.29
CA ASP A 187 -12.91 -0.36 5.07
C ASP A 187 -14.30 -0.98 5.36
N GLY A 188 -15.06 -1.31 4.31
CA GLY A 188 -16.38 -1.91 4.47
C GLY A 188 -17.46 -0.90 4.90
N GLU A 189 -17.29 0.37 4.57
CA GLU A 189 -18.20 1.47 4.89
C GLU A 189 -19.44 1.55 3.99
N TRP A 190 -19.47 0.80 2.90
CA TRP A 190 -20.32 0.99 1.71
C TRP A 190 -21.82 0.98 1.98
N ASP A 191 -22.27 0.20 2.93
CA ASP A 191 -23.70 -0.13 3.14
C ASP A 191 -24.49 0.96 3.88
N MET A 192 -23.79 1.80 4.66
CA MET A 192 -24.43 2.78 5.54
C MET A 192 -23.74 4.15 5.47
N PRO A 193 -24.49 5.26 5.71
CA PRO A 193 -23.87 6.58 5.90
C PRO A 193 -23.06 6.65 7.19
N SER A 194 -22.15 7.62 7.28
CA SER A 194 -21.29 7.84 8.46
C SER A 194 -22.08 8.00 9.77
N ALA A 195 -23.24 8.63 9.69
CA ALA A 195 -24.13 8.80 10.85
C ALA A 195 -24.62 7.46 11.44
N ASP A 196 -24.94 6.48 10.58
CA ASP A 196 -25.40 5.16 11.02
C ASP A 196 -24.23 4.30 11.54
N TRP A 197 -23.02 4.49 10.99
CA TRP A 197 -21.78 3.93 11.52
C TRP A 197 -21.33 4.61 12.81
N ARG A 198 -21.91 5.78 13.16
CA ARG A 198 -21.48 6.65 14.28
C ARG A 198 -19.99 7.06 14.14
N SER A 199 -19.57 7.28 12.91
CA SER A 199 -18.16 7.50 12.59
C SER A 199 -17.62 8.78 13.23
N GLU A 200 -18.43 9.84 13.26
CA GLU A 200 -18.05 11.14 13.88
C GLU A 200 -17.77 10.97 15.39
N GLU A 201 -18.61 10.20 16.10
CA GLU A 201 -18.41 9.89 17.52
C GLU A 201 -17.15 9.07 17.74
N LEU A 202 -16.96 8.04 16.91
CA LEU A 202 -15.79 7.16 17.00
C LEU A 202 -14.50 7.89 16.72
N LEU A 203 -14.47 8.73 15.70
CA LEU A 203 -13.31 9.56 15.35
C LEU A 203 -13.08 10.68 16.38
N ALA A 204 -14.13 11.27 16.93
CA ALA A 204 -14.03 12.24 18.03
C ALA A 204 -13.33 11.60 19.24
N TRP A 205 -13.73 10.38 19.63
CA TRP A 205 -13.03 9.63 20.67
C TRP A 205 -11.57 9.35 20.30
N LEU A 206 -11.30 8.91 19.07
CA LEU A 206 -9.94 8.60 18.61
C LEU A 206 -9.00 9.82 18.73
N PHE A 207 -9.44 10.99 18.27
CA PHE A 207 -8.61 12.20 18.22
C PHE A 207 -8.61 13.05 19.52
N ASN A 208 -9.52 12.81 20.44
CA ASN A 208 -9.57 13.58 21.69
C ASN A 208 -9.15 12.76 22.92
N GLU A 209 -9.43 11.45 22.94
CA GLU A 209 -9.30 10.65 24.15
C GLU A 209 -8.27 9.51 24.03
N SER A 210 -8.02 8.98 22.81
CA SER A 210 -7.10 7.85 22.68
C SER A 210 -5.64 8.22 22.98
N ALA A 211 -4.86 7.25 23.42
CA ALA A 211 -3.43 7.46 23.69
C ALA A 211 -2.61 7.78 22.43
N CYS A 212 -3.10 7.42 21.24
CA CYS A 212 -2.42 7.67 19.96
C CYS A 212 -2.90 8.95 19.22
N ARG A 213 -3.76 9.77 19.84
CA ARG A 213 -4.42 10.93 19.22
C ARG A 213 -3.50 11.93 18.52
N GLU A 214 -2.28 12.12 19.04
CA GLU A 214 -1.33 13.09 18.49
C GLU A 214 -0.62 12.59 17.22
N GLU A 215 -0.64 11.28 16.99
CA GLU A 215 0.14 10.64 15.94
C GLU A 215 -0.73 9.95 14.88
N VAL A 216 -1.89 9.46 15.28
CA VAL A 216 -2.73 8.63 14.42
C VAL A 216 -3.25 9.38 13.20
N VAL A 217 -3.20 8.72 12.05
CA VAL A 217 -3.88 9.14 10.84
C VAL A 217 -4.93 8.11 10.44
N VAL A 218 -5.99 8.56 9.81
CA VAL A 218 -7.06 7.71 9.29
C VAL A 218 -7.30 8.01 7.82
N ASN A 219 -7.81 7.02 7.09
CA ASN A 219 -8.25 7.21 5.71
C ASN A 219 -9.66 7.85 5.61
N ASP A 220 -10.22 7.82 4.42
CA ASP A 220 -11.51 8.44 4.07
C ASP A 220 -12.71 7.46 4.03
N ARG A 221 -12.58 6.23 4.59
CA ARG A 221 -13.58 5.16 4.49
C ARG A 221 -14.38 4.98 5.77
N TRP A 222 -15.25 5.94 6.08
CA TRP A 222 -16.02 5.99 7.33
C TRP A 222 -17.54 6.05 7.13
N GLY A 223 -18.02 6.03 5.87
CA GLY A 223 -19.40 6.02 5.47
C GLY A 223 -19.49 6.03 3.94
N LYS A 224 -20.59 5.57 3.37
CA LYS A 224 -20.75 5.45 1.92
C LYS A 224 -20.56 6.76 1.15
N GLU A 225 -20.71 7.91 1.84
CA GLU A 225 -20.55 9.25 1.29
C GLU A 225 -19.17 9.89 1.56
N SER A 226 -18.31 9.24 2.36
CA SER A 226 -17.11 9.88 2.89
C SER A 226 -15.91 9.87 1.95
N ARG A 227 -15.81 8.90 1.03
CA ARG A 227 -14.66 8.78 0.12
C ARG A 227 -14.44 10.04 -0.69
N HIS A 228 -13.21 10.55 -0.68
CA HIS A 228 -12.74 11.74 -1.40
C HIS A 228 -13.50 13.03 -1.06
N ARG A 229 -14.16 13.04 0.09
CA ARG A 229 -14.88 14.21 0.63
C ARG A 229 -14.50 14.49 2.07
N HIS A 230 -14.45 13.45 2.89
CA HIS A 230 -14.19 13.51 4.32
C HIS A 230 -13.13 12.48 4.72
N GLY A 231 -12.45 12.73 5.82
CA GLY A 231 -11.43 11.85 6.36
C GLY A 231 -10.03 12.45 6.34
N GLY A 232 -9.05 11.66 6.74
CA GLY A 232 -7.68 12.10 6.89
C GLY A 232 -6.91 12.14 5.58
N TYR A 233 -6.68 10.98 4.97
CA TYR A 233 -6.09 10.86 3.64
C TYR A 233 -7.03 10.10 2.70
N PHE A 234 -6.99 10.46 1.42
CA PHE A 234 -7.84 9.81 0.42
C PHE A 234 -7.20 8.50 -0.06
N THR A 235 -8.02 7.55 -0.45
CA THR A 235 -7.56 6.23 -0.87
C THR A 235 -7.94 5.91 -2.30
N THR A 236 -6.99 5.29 -3.04
CA THR A 236 -7.24 4.66 -4.34
C THR A 236 -6.74 3.22 -4.32
N GLU A 237 -7.30 2.37 -5.18
CA GLU A 237 -6.97 0.96 -5.27
C GLU A 237 -6.77 0.55 -6.72
N TYR A 238 -5.66 -0.15 -7.02
CA TYR A 238 -5.33 -0.65 -8.36
C TYR A 238 -5.53 0.39 -9.48
N ALA A 239 -5.35 1.66 -9.13
CA ALA A 239 -5.42 2.80 -10.03
C ALA A 239 -4.01 3.40 -10.23
N ALA A 240 -3.94 4.51 -10.94
CA ALA A 240 -2.73 5.32 -10.97
C ALA A 240 -2.79 6.49 -9.95
N GLY A 241 -3.63 6.37 -8.92
CA GLY A 241 -3.80 7.33 -7.84
C GLY A 241 -4.85 8.43 -8.12
N MET A 242 -4.80 9.51 -7.36
CA MET A 242 -5.77 10.59 -7.41
C MET A 242 -5.64 11.44 -8.68
N LYS A 243 -6.79 11.95 -9.14
CA LYS A 243 -6.88 12.96 -10.21
C LYS A 243 -6.41 14.33 -9.73
N ASP A 244 -6.77 14.68 -8.49
CA ASP A 244 -6.35 15.91 -7.82
C ASP A 244 -5.50 15.56 -6.58
N ALA A 245 -4.28 16.09 -6.53
CA ALA A 245 -3.30 15.84 -5.48
C ALA A 245 -3.22 16.98 -4.45
N SER A 246 -4.22 17.85 -4.36
CA SER A 246 -4.28 18.94 -3.38
C SER A 246 -4.48 18.43 -1.94
N HIS A 247 -5.05 17.24 -1.78
CA HIS A 247 -5.25 16.55 -0.51
C HIS A 247 -4.27 15.38 -0.36
N PRO A 248 -3.79 15.04 0.85
CA PRO A 248 -2.99 13.84 1.07
C PRO A 248 -3.74 12.57 0.64
N TRP A 249 -3.05 11.67 -0.05
CA TRP A 249 -3.65 10.45 -0.57
C TRP A 249 -2.67 9.28 -0.61
N GLU A 250 -3.21 8.08 -0.70
CA GLU A 250 -2.47 6.83 -0.73
C GLU A 250 -3.08 5.87 -1.74
N GLU A 251 -2.24 5.28 -2.56
CA GLU A 251 -2.62 4.19 -3.45
C GLU A 251 -2.26 2.86 -2.81
N SER A 252 -3.22 1.93 -2.72
CA SER A 252 -2.97 0.55 -2.29
C SER A 252 -3.15 -0.44 -3.43
N ARG A 253 -2.28 -1.45 -3.46
CA ARG A 253 -2.39 -2.58 -4.39
C ARG A 253 -1.55 -3.77 -3.96
N GLY A 254 -1.96 -4.96 -4.39
CA GLY A 254 -1.15 -6.17 -4.36
C GLY A 254 -0.02 -6.17 -5.39
N MET A 255 0.91 -7.09 -5.24
CA MET A 255 1.98 -7.31 -6.23
C MET A 255 1.48 -8.00 -7.50
N ALA A 256 0.35 -8.73 -7.42
CA ALA A 256 -0.37 -9.30 -8.53
C ALA A 256 -1.82 -8.75 -8.54
N HIS A 257 -2.84 -9.58 -8.61
CA HIS A 257 -4.24 -9.15 -8.67
C HIS A 257 -4.95 -9.20 -7.31
N SER A 258 -4.58 -10.15 -6.44
CA SER A 258 -5.18 -10.35 -5.13
C SER A 258 -4.42 -9.58 -4.04
N TYR A 259 -5.10 -9.13 -2.99
CA TYR A 259 -4.47 -8.69 -1.76
C TYR A 259 -4.05 -9.90 -0.91
N GLY A 260 -4.97 -10.79 -0.54
CA GLY A 260 -4.63 -12.03 0.14
C GLY A 260 -3.85 -12.99 -0.78
N TYR A 261 -3.05 -13.88 -0.18
CA TYR A 261 -2.31 -14.89 -0.95
C TYR A 261 -3.25 -15.73 -1.81
N ASN A 262 -3.03 -15.71 -3.10
CA ASN A 262 -3.79 -16.49 -4.08
C ASN A 262 -2.85 -17.48 -4.81
N ARG A 263 -2.87 -18.74 -4.40
CA ARG A 263 -2.03 -19.78 -5.02
C ARG A 263 -2.40 -20.13 -6.47
N ALA A 264 -3.50 -19.57 -6.97
CA ALA A 264 -3.87 -19.70 -8.38
C ALA A 264 -3.24 -18.63 -9.27
N GLU A 265 -2.65 -17.59 -8.67
CA GLU A 265 -1.88 -16.58 -9.42
C GLU A 265 -0.56 -17.17 -9.92
N ARG A 266 -0.22 -16.82 -11.14
CA ARG A 266 0.98 -17.30 -11.82
C ARG A 266 2.12 -16.31 -11.59
N ILE A 267 3.35 -16.79 -11.68
CA ILE A 267 4.55 -15.97 -11.49
C ILE A 267 4.65 -14.79 -12.46
N ASP A 268 4.12 -14.93 -13.67
CA ASP A 268 4.08 -13.90 -14.71
C ASP A 268 2.99 -12.83 -14.49
N GLU A 269 2.10 -13.02 -13.52
CA GLU A 269 1.11 -12.04 -13.09
C GLU A 269 1.66 -11.10 -12.00
N TYR A 270 2.74 -11.51 -11.32
CA TYR A 270 3.41 -10.66 -10.33
C TYR A 270 4.23 -9.55 -11.02
N LYS A 271 4.01 -8.33 -10.59
CA LYS A 271 4.80 -7.19 -11.07
C LYS A 271 6.28 -7.36 -10.78
N SER A 272 7.11 -6.95 -11.73
CA SER A 272 8.56 -6.89 -11.52
C SER A 272 8.93 -5.79 -10.53
N ALA A 273 10.10 -5.90 -9.90
CA ALA A 273 10.63 -4.83 -9.05
C ALA A 273 10.73 -3.49 -9.80
N ARG A 274 11.10 -3.51 -11.09
CA ARG A 274 11.11 -2.32 -11.94
C ARG A 274 9.73 -1.66 -12.01
N GLU A 275 8.67 -2.43 -12.21
CA GLU A 275 7.31 -1.89 -12.26
C GLU A 275 6.91 -1.28 -10.92
N LEU A 276 7.15 -1.99 -9.81
CA LEU A 276 6.80 -1.52 -8.46
C LEU A 276 7.57 -0.25 -8.07
N ILE A 277 8.86 -0.18 -8.39
CA ILE A 277 9.69 1.01 -8.18
C ILE A 277 9.16 2.20 -9.01
N LEU A 278 8.82 1.98 -10.28
CA LEU A 278 8.31 3.06 -11.12
C LEU A 278 6.90 3.50 -10.70
N VAL A 279 6.07 2.59 -10.19
CA VAL A 279 4.79 2.95 -9.56
C VAL A 279 5.02 3.82 -8.32
N LEU A 280 5.93 3.44 -7.42
CA LEU A 280 6.30 4.27 -6.26
C LEU A 280 6.77 5.66 -6.70
N VAL A 281 7.66 5.73 -7.69
CA VAL A 281 8.19 7.00 -8.23
C VAL A 281 7.07 7.88 -8.80
N ASP A 282 6.18 7.31 -9.60
CA ASP A 282 5.05 8.04 -10.19
C ASP A 282 4.10 8.58 -9.12
N LEU A 283 3.69 7.73 -8.17
CA LEU A 283 2.78 8.12 -7.08
C LEU A 283 3.38 9.25 -6.23
N VAL A 284 4.65 9.12 -5.83
CA VAL A 284 5.34 10.11 -4.99
C VAL A 284 5.56 11.42 -5.75
N SER A 285 5.87 11.38 -7.05
CA SER A 285 6.02 12.58 -7.88
C SER A 285 4.73 13.39 -7.97
N ARG A 286 3.58 12.76 -7.80
CA ARG A 286 2.24 13.37 -7.74
C ARG A 286 1.76 13.67 -6.33
N GLY A 287 2.62 13.47 -5.31
CA GLY A 287 2.34 13.83 -3.91
C GLY A 287 1.67 12.74 -3.07
N GLY A 288 1.46 11.53 -3.62
CA GLY A 288 0.86 10.40 -2.92
C GLY A 288 1.84 9.57 -2.11
N ASN A 289 1.29 8.66 -1.33
CA ASN A 289 1.99 7.55 -0.69
C ASN A 289 1.66 6.23 -1.42
N PHE A 290 2.52 5.25 -1.28
CA PHE A 290 2.33 3.91 -1.81
C PHE A 290 2.25 2.88 -0.68
N LEU A 291 1.12 2.19 -0.57
CA LEU A 291 0.87 1.09 0.35
C LEU A 291 0.86 -0.21 -0.44
N LEU A 292 2.03 -0.88 -0.49
CA LEU A 292 2.21 -2.12 -1.25
C LEU A 292 1.82 -3.33 -0.41
N ASP A 293 0.87 -4.11 -0.91
CA ASP A 293 0.35 -5.25 -0.19
C ASP A 293 1.14 -6.53 -0.44
N ILE A 294 1.22 -7.33 0.61
CA ILE A 294 1.61 -8.73 0.60
C ILE A 294 0.52 -9.60 1.20
N GLY A 295 0.37 -10.81 0.66
CA GLY A 295 -0.50 -11.85 1.19
C GLY A 295 0.34 -13.02 1.72
N PRO A 296 0.60 -13.12 3.03
CA PRO A 296 1.28 -14.28 3.60
C PRO A 296 0.42 -15.55 3.49
N ALA A 297 1.07 -16.70 3.43
CA ALA A 297 0.42 -18.01 3.47
C ALA A 297 -0.15 -18.30 4.87
N GLY A 298 -1.04 -19.29 4.98
CA GLY A 298 -1.72 -19.64 6.24
C GLY A 298 -0.78 -20.13 7.35
N ASP A 299 0.41 -20.59 7.00
CA ASP A 299 1.48 -20.97 7.93
C ASP A 299 2.30 -19.79 8.45
N GLY A 300 2.14 -18.59 7.87
CA GLY A 300 2.87 -17.39 8.25
C GLY A 300 4.10 -17.08 7.40
N THR A 301 4.36 -17.86 6.34
CA THR A 301 5.46 -17.54 5.42
C THR A 301 5.06 -16.43 4.45
N ILE A 302 5.97 -15.49 4.20
CA ILE A 302 5.85 -14.54 3.08
C ILE A 302 6.26 -15.30 1.81
N PRO A 303 5.41 -15.34 0.77
CA PRO A 303 5.76 -16.00 -0.48
C PRO A 303 7.09 -15.47 -1.05
N PRO A 304 8.02 -16.36 -1.49
CA PRO A 304 9.37 -15.95 -1.90
C PRO A 304 9.41 -14.87 -2.97
N ILE A 305 8.44 -14.86 -3.88
CA ILE A 305 8.33 -13.82 -4.92
C ILE A 305 8.05 -12.44 -4.32
N MET A 306 7.20 -12.39 -3.28
CA MET A 306 6.85 -11.13 -2.61
C MET A 306 8.04 -10.62 -1.80
N GLU A 307 8.71 -11.49 -1.03
CA GLU A 307 9.93 -11.13 -0.29
C GLU A 307 11.01 -10.59 -1.24
N GLN A 308 11.29 -11.29 -2.33
CA GLN A 308 12.25 -10.85 -3.33
C GLN A 308 11.94 -9.45 -3.86
N ARG A 309 10.67 -9.16 -4.20
CA ARG A 309 10.27 -7.83 -4.70
C ARG A 309 10.47 -6.74 -3.65
N LEU A 310 10.12 -7.03 -2.39
CA LEU A 310 10.36 -6.09 -1.28
C LEU A 310 11.84 -5.76 -1.14
N LEU A 311 12.71 -6.76 -1.12
CA LEU A 311 14.15 -6.57 -0.98
C LEU A 311 14.77 -5.82 -2.16
N GLU A 312 14.34 -6.10 -3.39
CA GLU A 312 14.78 -5.37 -4.59
C GLU A 312 14.34 -3.89 -4.57
N ILE A 313 13.15 -3.58 -4.05
CA ILE A 313 12.69 -2.20 -3.82
C ILE A 313 13.59 -1.53 -2.77
N GLY A 314 13.90 -2.22 -1.69
CA GLY A 314 14.77 -1.73 -0.63
C GLY A 314 16.19 -1.44 -1.11
N ASP A 315 16.76 -2.29 -1.95
CA ASP A 315 18.07 -2.06 -2.57
C ASP A 315 18.08 -0.76 -3.39
N TRP A 316 17.02 -0.51 -4.14
CA TRP A 316 16.86 0.73 -4.90
C TRP A 316 16.68 1.96 -3.99
N LEU A 317 15.85 1.85 -2.93
CA LEU A 317 15.57 2.92 -1.98
C LEU A 317 16.80 3.27 -1.12
N ARG A 318 17.70 2.34 -0.85
CA ARG A 318 18.95 2.60 -0.14
C ARG A 318 19.83 3.62 -0.88
N VAL A 319 19.78 3.63 -2.20
CA VAL A 319 20.49 4.59 -3.05
C VAL A 319 19.66 5.85 -3.29
N ASN A 320 18.38 5.68 -3.64
CA ASN A 320 17.55 6.77 -4.16
C ASN A 320 16.52 7.32 -3.15
N GLY A 321 16.50 6.80 -1.92
CA GLY A 321 15.50 7.17 -0.91
C GLY A 321 15.47 8.67 -0.58
N GLU A 322 16.58 9.39 -0.76
CA GLU A 322 16.64 10.84 -0.60
C GLU A 322 15.68 11.57 -1.55
N ALA A 323 15.49 11.03 -2.77
CA ALA A 323 14.57 11.55 -3.78
C ALA A 323 13.09 11.14 -3.54
N ILE A 324 12.82 10.30 -2.53
CA ILE A 324 11.50 9.76 -2.20
C ILE A 324 11.02 10.29 -0.84
N TYR A 325 11.72 9.94 0.24
CA TYR A 325 11.29 10.27 1.61
C TYR A 325 11.37 11.76 1.89
N GLY A 326 10.37 12.29 2.59
CA GLY A 326 10.30 13.69 2.95
C GLY A 326 10.14 14.65 1.78
N THR A 327 9.85 14.14 0.59
CA THR A 327 9.64 14.99 -0.59
C THR A 327 8.19 15.44 -0.73
N ARG A 328 8.00 16.45 -1.58
CA ARG A 328 6.69 16.99 -1.98
C ARG A 328 6.61 17.07 -3.51
N HIS A 329 5.41 17.27 -4.02
CA HIS A 329 5.17 17.58 -5.43
C HIS A 329 5.96 18.80 -5.88
N ALA A 330 6.58 18.72 -7.07
CA ALA A 330 7.52 19.74 -7.56
C ALA A 330 6.86 20.80 -8.49
N GLY A 331 5.53 20.99 -8.40
CA GLY A 331 4.79 21.86 -9.33
C GLY A 331 4.44 21.15 -10.65
N ARG A 332 5.34 20.31 -11.13
CA ARG A 332 5.10 19.32 -12.21
C ARG A 332 5.58 17.95 -11.76
N ASN A 333 4.89 16.91 -12.18
CA ASN A 333 5.21 15.53 -11.78
C ASN A 333 6.21 14.84 -12.72
N SER A 334 6.23 15.20 -14.03
CA SER A 334 7.04 14.49 -15.01
C SER A 334 7.44 15.33 -16.21
N GLN A 335 8.47 14.87 -16.94
CA GLN A 335 8.86 15.36 -18.24
C GLN A 335 8.52 14.31 -19.31
N TRP A 336 7.82 14.75 -20.34
CA TRP A 336 7.48 13.92 -21.50
C TRP A 336 8.39 14.14 -22.67
N SER A 337 8.66 13.11 -23.46
CA SER A 337 9.30 13.25 -24.76
C SER A 337 8.38 13.98 -25.77
N GLU A 338 8.88 14.25 -26.93
CA GLU A 338 8.05 14.62 -28.10
C GLU A 338 7.13 13.43 -28.46
N GLY A 339 6.02 13.75 -29.13
CA GLY A 339 5.03 12.77 -29.56
C GLY A 339 3.65 13.00 -28.98
N LYS A 340 2.69 12.18 -29.38
CA LYS A 340 1.32 12.23 -28.88
C LYS A 340 1.27 11.59 -27.48
N ARG A 341 0.79 12.31 -26.47
CA ARG A 341 0.61 11.72 -25.14
C ARG A 341 -0.46 10.64 -25.16
N PRO A 342 -0.20 9.46 -24.53
CA PRO A 342 -1.22 8.44 -24.33
C PRO A 342 -2.44 9.01 -23.60
N GLY A 343 -3.61 8.48 -23.90
CA GLY A 343 -4.82 8.81 -23.16
C GLY A 343 -4.72 8.31 -21.71
N GLN A 344 -5.37 9.03 -20.80
CA GLN A 344 -5.59 8.59 -19.43
C GLN A 344 -7.09 8.41 -19.26
N GLU A 345 -7.50 7.33 -18.61
CA GLU A 345 -8.87 7.13 -18.20
C GLU A 345 -9.08 7.85 -16.86
N PHE A 346 -10.14 8.67 -16.80
CA PHE A 346 -10.51 9.37 -15.59
C PHE A 346 -11.80 8.77 -15.05
N GLY A 347 -11.72 8.16 -13.85
CA GLY A 347 -12.87 7.89 -13.01
C GLY A 347 -13.38 9.18 -12.35
N GLU A 348 -14.33 9.05 -11.44
CA GLU A 348 -14.85 10.21 -10.69
C GLU A 348 -13.72 10.97 -9.97
N PHE A 349 -12.80 10.26 -9.35
CA PHE A 349 -11.69 10.79 -8.55
C PHE A 349 -10.33 10.12 -8.84
N MET A 350 -10.31 8.96 -9.48
CA MET A 350 -9.08 8.18 -9.77
C MET A 350 -8.64 8.34 -11.22
N VAL A 351 -7.35 8.19 -11.45
CA VAL A 351 -6.74 8.11 -12.78
C VAL A 351 -6.31 6.66 -13.04
N LYS A 352 -6.54 6.16 -14.25
CA LYS A 352 -6.07 4.83 -14.68
C LYS A 352 -5.23 4.95 -15.94
N TYR A 353 -4.06 4.37 -15.94
CA TYR A 353 -3.20 4.19 -17.11
C TYR A 353 -2.18 3.09 -16.86
N ASP A 354 -1.70 2.49 -17.94
CA ASP A 354 -0.56 1.57 -17.89
C ASP A 354 0.74 2.36 -17.87
N LEU A 355 1.35 2.50 -16.70
CA LEU A 355 2.59 3.24 -16.52
C LEU A 355 3.72 2.67 -17.36
N MET A 356 3.83 1.33 -17.47
CA MET A 356 4.94 0.70 -18.17
C MET A 356 4.95 0.94 -19.67
N SER A 357 3.79 1.18 -20.26
CA SER A 357 3.68 1.60 -21.65
C SER A 357 4.11 3.06 -21.87
N GLN A 358 4.12 3.88 -20.81
CA GLN A 358 4.33 5.32 -20.87
C GLN A 358 5.70 5.79 -20.39
N VAL A 359 6.57 4.91 -19.88
CA VAL A 359 7.90 5.28 -19.39
C VAL A 359 9.02 4.90 -20.34
N GLY A 360 10.03 5.74 -20.48
CA GLY A 360 11.20 5.48 -21.34
C GLY A 360 12.01 6.73 -21.66
N GLN A 361 13.06 6.56 -22.46
CA GLN A 361 13.92 7.68 -22.90
C GLN A 361 13.57 8.19 -24.30
N LYS A 362 12.97 7.37 -25.14
CA LYS A 362 12.61 7.69 -26.51
C LYS A 362 11.13 7.38 -26.79
N PRO A 363 10.47 8.20 -27.64
CA PRO A 363 9.12 7.90 -28.10
C PRO A 363 9.01 6.47 -28.65
N ARG A 364 7.82 5.87 -28.48
CA ARG A 364 7.50 4.55 -29.04
C ARG A 364 6.33 4.71 -30.01
N ASP A 365 6.53 4.33 -31.26
CA ASP A 365 5.48 4.37 -32.30
C ASP A 365 4.76 5.74 -32.41
N GLY A 366 5.54 6.84 -32.31
CA GLY A 366 5.01 8.21 -32.29
C GLY A 366 4.33 8.65 -30.98
N MET A 367 4.22 7.77 -30.00
CA MET A 367 3.69 8.10 -28.69
C MET A 367 4.78 8.66 -27.77
N ALA A 368 4.45 9.74 -27.07
CA ALA A 368 5.31 10.33 -26.05
C ALA A 368 5.46 9.40 -24.85
N VAL A 369 6.65 9.46 -24.21
CA VAL A 369 6.97 8.73 -22.99
C VAL A 369 7.43 9.67 -21.90
N GLN A 370 7.23 9.27 -20.64
CA GLN A 370 7.74 9.97 -19.47
C GLN A 370 9.24 9.66 -19.34
N GLN A 371 10.07 10.68 -19.52
CA GLN A 371 11.53 10.58 -19.50
C GLN A 371 12.13 10.80 -18.11
N ALA A 372 11.43 11.58 -17.26
CA ALA A 372 11.82 11.86 -15.89
C ALA A 372 10.58 12.16 -15.03
N PHE A 373 10.68 11.84 -13.76
CA PHE A 373 9.72 12.21 -12.71
C PHE A 373 10.37 13.19 -11.74
N PHE A 374 9.58 14.10 -11.15
CA PHE A 374 10.11 15.15 -10.29
C PHE A 374 9.53 15.07 -8.89
N THR A 375 10.41 15.18 -7.91
CA THR A 375 10.09 15.40 -6.50
C THR A 375 10.93 16.55 -5.97
N ARG A 376 10.52 17.19 -4.86
CA ARG A 376 11.28 18.30 -4.30
C ARG A 376 11.39 18.23 -2.78
N LYS A 377 12.50 18.78 -2.27
CA LYS A 377 12.68 19.25 -0.90
C LYS A 377 12.89 20.77 -0.92
N PRO A 378 12.89 21.46 0.23
CA PRO A 378 13.08 22.91 0.25
C PRO A 378 14.35 23.39 -0.45
N ASP A 379 15.41 22.59 -0.44
CA ASP A 379 16.76 22.93 -0.93
C ASP A 379 17.14 22.23 -2.24
N ALA A 380 16.30 21.33 -2.78
CA ALA A 380 16.64 20.55 -3.96
C ALA A 380 15.43 20.06 -4.77
N LEU A 381 15.61 20.04 -6.07
CA LEU A 381 14.78 19.29 -7.03
C LEU A 381 15.44 17.94 -7.32
N TYR A 382 14.66 16.89 -7.38
CA TYR A 382 15.11 15.56 -7.79
C TYR A 382 14.46 15.20 -9.12
N ALA A 383 15.28 14.76 -10.09
CA ALA A 383 14.81 14.19 -11.34
C ALA A 383 15.11 12.68 -11.34
N ILE A 384 14.04 11.85 -11.29
CA ILE A 384 14.15 10.40 -11.26
C ILE A 384 13.89 9.88 -12.68
N VAL A 385 14.90 9.28 -13.29
CA VAL A 385 14.92 8.90 -14.70
C VAL A 385 14.74 7.39 -14.84
N PRO A 386 13.68 6.90 -15.51
CA PRO A 386 13.44 5.48 -15.73
C PRO A 386 14.43 4.92 -16.76
N GLY A 387 15.41 4.14 -16.30
CA GLY A 387 16.52 3.61 -17.11
C GLY A 387 17.67 4.60 -17.27
N TRP A 388 18.74 4.14 -17.92
CA TRP A 388 19.95 4.95 -18.14
C TRP A 388 19.68 6.06 -19.17
N PRO A 389 19.99 7.34 -18.88
CA PRO A 389 19.63 8.46 -19.75
C PRO A 389 20.54 8.67 -20.97
N GLY A 390 21.63 7.88 -21.12
CA GLY A 390 22.66 8.07 -22.15
C GLY A 390 23.79 8.96 -21.67
N GLU A 391 24.48 9.67 -22.58
CA GLU A 391 25.65 10.52 -22.26
C GLU A 391 25.23 11.89 -21.67
N VAL A 392 24.08 12.39 -22.05
CA VAL A 392 23.56 13.70 -21.61
C VAL A 392 22.11 13.55 -21.18
N LEU A 393 21.81 13.98 -19.95
CA LEU A 393 20.45 14.14 -19.47
C LEU A 393 19.97 15.58 -19.74
N GLU A 394 18.85 15.71 -20.43
CA GLU A 394 18.21 16.98 -20.67
C GLU A 394 16.95 17.14 -19.82
N LEU A 395 16.95 18.13 -18.92
CA LEU A 395 15.81 18.49 -18.10
C LEU A 395 15.28 19.87 -18.54
N ARG A 396 14.10 19.87 -19.15
CA ARG A 396 13.47 21.08 -19.73
C ARG A 396 12.64 21.82 -18.70
N HIS A 397 12.55 23.13 -18.88
CA HIS A 397 11.77 24.03 -18.02
C HIS A 397 12.14 23.91 -16.52
N VAL A 398 13.44 23.87 -16.25
CA VAL A 398 13.99 23.89 -14.89
C VAL A 398 14.62 25.25 -14.64
N ARG A 399 14.29 25.89 -13.52
CA ARG A 399 14.97 27.09 -13.04
C ARG A 399 16.10 26.66 -12.14
N VAL A 400 17.31 27.00 -12.51
CA VAL A 400 18.53 26.57 -11.81
C VAL A 400 19.35 27.82 -11.46
N PRO A 401 19.69 28.05 -10.19
CA PRO A 401 20.57 29.16 -9.80
C PRO A 401 22.00 28.93 -10.31
N ALA A 402 22.78 30.01 -10.43
CA ALA A 402 24.11 29.97 -11.00
C ALA A 402 25.12 29.08 -10.20
N ASP A 403 24.88 28.92 -8.91
CA ASP A 403 25.68 28.15 -7.97
C ASP A 403 25.13 26.73 -7.71
N ALA A 404 24.10 26.32 -8.47
CA ALA A 404 23.53 24.98 -8.34
C ALA A 404 24.57 23.88 -8.52
N ARG A 405 24.42 22.82 -7.76
CA ARG A 405 25.19 21.59 -7.94
C ARG A 405 24.27 20.49 -8.42
N VAL A 406 24.74 19.75 -9.42
CA VAL A 406 24.05 18.55 -9.90
C VAL A 406 24.86 17.34 -9.48
N SER A 407 24.21 16.35 -8.92
CA SER A 407 24.83 15.05 -8.57
C SER A 407 23.88 13.91 -8.92
N MET A 408 24.42 12.72 -9.13
CA MET A 408 23.65 11.49 -9.28
C MET A 408 23.71 10.73 -7.96
N LEU A 409 22.58 10.33 -7.42
CA LEU A 409 22.55 9.59 -6.15
C LEU A 409 23.27 8.25 -6.30
N GLY A 410 24.10 7.92 -5.32
CA GLY A 410 24.96 6.74 -5.32
C GLY A 410 26.25 6.87 -6.13
N VAL A 411 26.52 8.02 -6.76
CA VAL A 411 27.76 8.31 -7.47
C VAL A 411 28.46 9.50 -6.81
N ALA A 412 29.76 9.37 -6.55
CA ALA A 412 30.55 10.42 -5.91
C ALA A 412 30.79 11.64 -6.81
N GLY A 413 30.75 12.84 -6.23
CA GLY A 413 31.11 14.09 -6.88
C GLY A 413 29.94 14.80 -7.57
N ALA A 414 30.23 16.03 -8.01
CA ALA A 414 29.30 16.85 -8.77
C ALA A 414 29.48 16.57 -10.27
N LEU A 415 28.35 16.60 -11.00
CA LEU A 415 28.32 16.39 -12.43
C LEU A 415 28.48 17.74 -13.16
N LYS A 416 29.20 17.73 -14.29
CA LYS A 416 29.24 18.87 -15.18
C LYS A 416 27.87 19.10 -15.79
N HIS A 417 27.49 20.37 -15.81
CA HIS A 417 26.19 20.76 -16.37
C HIS A 417 26.26 22.16 -16.96
N ARG A 418 25.31 22.48 -17.82
CA ARG A 418 25.09 23.83 -18.36
C ARG A 418 23.60 24.09 -18.50
N LEU A 419 23.22 25.34 -18.41
CA LEU A 419 21.87 25.79 -18.65
C LEU A 419 21.79 26.46 -20.04
N ASP A 420 21.01 25.88 -20.95
CA ASP A 420 20.70 26.43 -22.24
C ASP A 420 19.27 26.97 -22.24
N GLY A 421 19.10 28.27 -22.00
CA GLY A 421 17.78 28.86 -21.75
C GLY A 421 17.11 28.28 -20.51
N THR A 422 16.06 27.48 -20.68
CA THR A 422 15.35 26.77 -19.57
C THR A 422 15.65 25.27 -19.57
N THR A 423 16.61 24.79 -20.35
CA THR A 423 16.99 23.39 -20.42
C THR A 423 18.32 23.17 -19.73
N LEU A 424 18.28 22.41 -18.63
CA LEU A 424 19.48 21.96 -17.93
C LEU A 424 20.03 20.71 -18.64
N ARG A 425 21.26 20.78 -19.13
CA ARG A 425 22.01 19.66 -19.71
C ARG A 425 23.05 19.20 -18.73
N VAL A 426 22.98 17.92 -18.36
CA VAL A 426 23.87 17.28 -17.41
C VAL A 426 24.68 16.21 -18.12
N GLU A 427 26.00 16.27 -18.00
CA GLU A 427 26.90 15.21 -18.48
C GLU A 427 26.74 14.00 -17.54
N VAL A 428 26.26 12.89 -18.09
CA VAL A 428 26.05 11.66 -17.31
C VAL A 428 27.42 10.94 -17.17
N PRO A 429 27.78 10.47 -15.96
CA PRO A 429 29.09 9.84 -15.77
C PRO A 429 29.21 8.55 -16.59
N ARG A 430 30.37 8.30 -17.14
CA ARG A 430 30.70 7.01 -17.78
C ARG A 430 31.05 6.03 -16.67
N LEU A 431 30.16 5.08 -16.43
CA LEU A 431 30.33 4.03 -15.42
C LEU A 431 30.51 2.69 -16.10
N ASN A 432 31.37 1.85 -15.55
CA ASN A 432 31.38 0.44 -15.87
C ASN A 432 30.15 -0.26 -15.26
N PRO A 433 29.77 -1.46 -15.74
CA PRO A 433 28.63 -2.18 -15.16
C PRO A 433 28.71 -2.40 -13.64
N ASP A 434 29.91 -2.60 -13.11
CA ASP A 434 30.15 -2.83 -11.67
C ASP A 434 30.04 -1.55 -10.83
N GLU A 435 30.11 -0.38 -11.46
CA GLU A 435 30.01 0.94 -10.82
C GLU A 435 28.56 1.48 -10.83
N ALA A 436 27.64 0.78 -11.48
CA ALA A 436 26.23 1.21 -11.51
C ALA A 436 25.65 1.25 -10.08
N PRO A 437 25.19 2.43 -9.60
CA PRO A 437 24.81 2.58 -8.19
C PRO A 437 23.51 1.82 -7.84
N CYS A 438 22.67 1.61 -8.85
CA CYS A 438 21.40 0.90 -8.69
C CYS A 438 20.88 0.39 -10.04
N ARG A 439 19.69 -0.20 -10.02
CA ARG A 439 18.96 -0.69 -11.21
C ARG A 439 17.68 0.12 -11.42
N HIS A 440 17.06 -0.03 -12.56
CA HIS A 440 15.69 0.39 -12.91
C HIS A 440 15.47 1.88 -13.14
N ALA A 441 15.83 2.73 -12.18
CA ALA A 441 15.69 4.19 -12.28
C ALA A 441 16.83 4.88 -11.52
N PHE A 442 17.23 6.06 -11.98
CA PHE A 442 18.37 6.81 -11.46
C PHE A 442 17.96 8.22 -11.05
N ALA A 443 18.28 8.64 -9.83
CA ALA A 443 17.90 9.93 -9.33
C ALA A 443 19.06 10.94 -9.43
N PHE A 444 18.75 12.12 -9.95
CA PHE A 444 19.64 13.28 -10.02
C PHE A 444 19.15 14.37 -9.06
N LYS A 445 20.02 14.85 -8.20
CA LYS A 445 19.76 15.95 -7.26
C LYS A 445 20.27 17.24 -7.86
N ILE A 446 19.43 18.27 -7.89
CA ILE A 446 19.78 19.62 -8.35
C ILE A 446 19.52 20.57 -7.18
N THR A 447 20.58 21.15 -6.60
CA THR A 447 20.43 22.05 -5.43
C THR A 447 19.88 23.39 -5.84
N GLY A 448 18.99 23.98 -5.03
CA GLY A 448 18.40 25.29 -5.25
C GLY A 448 17.51 25.43 -6.49
N ALA A 449 17.23 24.34 -7.23
CA ALA A 449 16.37 24.37 -8.41
C ALA A 449 14.88 24.39 -8.07
N GLU A 450 14.09 25.08 -8.94
CA GLU A 450 12.64 25.20 -8.86
C GLU A 450 11.95 24.57 -10.09
#